data_f2be2b3672ebe0a5e65d331feed6cfba
#
_entry.id   f2be2b3672ebe0a5e65d331feed6cfba
#
_cell.length_a   1.000
_cell.length_b   1.000
_cell.length_c   1.000
_cell.angle_alpha   90.00
_cell.angle_beta   90.00
_cell.angle_gamma   90.00
#
_symmetry.space_group_name_H-M   'P 1'
#
loop_
_entity.id
_entity.type
_entity.pdbx_description
1 polymer ?
#
loop_
_entity_poly.entity_id
_entity_poly.type
_entity_poly.pdbx_seq_one_letter_code
_entity_poly.pdbx_strand_id
1 'polypeptide(L)'
;MLNLDTHVLLHALGDTLNARERRLLGSDSWSISAIVLWEIAKLHQLGRIETDLESPELGRLLSRIETWPLSLEVCREIPRLDFRSDPADEIIAATSVVHRVPLVTRDARIRRSKRVPFP
;
A
#
# COMPACT_ATOMS: atom_id res chain seq x y z
N MET A 1 11.72 -2.80 6.41
CA MET A 1 10.67 -3.03 5.37
C MET A 1 9.60 -1.95 5.49
N LEU A 2 9.07 -1.51 4.37
CA LEU A 2 7.99 -0.52 4.30
C LEU A 2 6.78 -1.15 3.63
N ASN A 3 5.57 -0.79 4.07
CA ASN A 3 4.33 -1.18 3.42
C ASN A 3 3.83 -0.01 2.57
N LEU A 4 3.47 -0.25 1.31
CA LEU A 4 3.11 0.82 0.40
C LEU A 4 1.61 0.86 0.16
N ASP A 5 1.03 2.06 0.29
CA ASP A 5 -0.31 2.34 -0.19
C ASP A 5 -0.34 2.23 -1.72
N THR A 6 -1.50 1.92 -2.29
CA THR A 6 -1.66 1.71 -3.73
C THR A 6 -1.11 2.87 -4.55
N HIS A 7 -1.45 4.10 -4.18
CA HIS A 7 -1.00 5.28 -4.93
C HIS A 7 0.51 5.48 -4.83
N VAL A 8 1.12 5.15 -3.70
CA VAL A 8 2.58 5.22 -3.56
C VAL A 8 3.26 4.22 -4.49
N LEU A 9 2.74 2.99 -4.56
CA LEU A 9 3.25 1.99 -5.49
C LEU A 9 3.14 2.48 -6.94
N LEU A 10 2.00 3.05 -7.32
CA LEU A 10 1.79 3.59 -8.66
C LEU A 10 2.75 4.75 -8.97
N HIS A 11 3.00 5.64 -8.01
CA HIS A 11 3.98 6.71 -8.17
C HIS A 11 5.40 6.15 -8.31
N ALA A 12 5.74 5.09 -7.61
CA ALA A 12 7.04 4.43 -7.75
C ALA A 12 7.23 3.87 -9.17
N LEU A 13 6.18 3.22 -9.71
CA LEU A 13 6.20 2.69 -11.07
C LEU A 13 6.29 3.79 -12.14
N GLY A 14 5.61 4.92 -11.90
CA GLY A 14 5.57 6.04 -12.84
C GLY A 14 6.70 7.06 -12.66
N ASP A 15 7.62 6.82 -11.75
CA ASP A 15 8.74 7.72 -11.44
C ASP A 15 8.26 9.12 -11.04
N THR A 16 7.21 9.18 -10.22
CA THR A 16 6.60 10.43 -9.75
C THR A 16 6.62 10.56 -8.23
N LEU A 17 7.52 9.85 -7.56
CA LEU A 17 7.74 10.01 -6.12
C LEU A 17 8.38 11.36 -5.83
N ASN A 18 8.03 11.95 -4.67
CA ASN A 18 8.74 13.14 -4.20
C ASN A 18 10.11 12.77 -3.61
N ALA A 19 10.92 13.78 -3.26
CA ALA A 19 12.28 13.55 -2.78
C ALA A 19 12.32 12.74 -1.48
N ARG A 20 11.39 12.99 -0.56
CA ARG A 20 11.32 12.26 0.72
C ARG A 20 10.97 10.79 0.47
N GLU A 21 9.98 10.54 -0.38
CA GLU A 21 9.56 9.17 -0.73
C GLU A 21 10.69 8.41 -1.42
N ARG A 22 11.39 9.04 -2.36
CA ARG A 22 12.54 8.40 -3.02
C ARG A 22 13.63 8.00 -2.01
N ARG A 23 13.90 8.84 -1.02
CA ARG A 23 14.88 8.51 0.02
C ARG A 23 14.42 7.34 0.88
N LEU A 24 13.16 7.36 1.31
CA LEU A 24 12.60 6.28 2.13
C LEU A 24 12.60 4.95 1.37
N LEU A 25 12.08 4.94 0.15
CA LEU A 25 11.92 3.73 -0.63
C LEU A 25 13.24 3.22 -1.18
N GLY A 26 14.21 4.10 -1.38
CA GLY A 26 15.52 3.71 -1.88
C GLY A 26 16.41 3.02 -0.85
N SER A 27 16.07 3.11 0.44
CA SER A 27 16.91 2.60 1.52
C SER A 27 16.32 1.39 2.25
N ASP A 28 15.17 0.86 1.80
CA ASP A 28 14.50 -0.23 2.50
C ASP A 28 13.81 -1.17 1.52
N SER A 29 13.45 -2.36 1.98
CA SER A 29 12.63 -3.31 1.24
C SER A 29 11.16 -2.89 1.29
N TRP A 30 10.38 -3.35 0.31
CA TRP A 30 8.98 -2.96 0.17
C TRP A 30 8.06 -4.15 0.36
N SER A 31 6.85 -3.85 0.79
CA SER A 31 5.74 -4.79 0.82
C SER A 31 4.46 -4.09 0.40
N ILE A 32 3.47 -4.87 0.03
CA ILE A 32 2.11 -4.41 -0.21
C ILE A 32 1.12 -5.39 0.42
N SER A 33 -0.07 -4.90 0.75
CA SER A 33 -1.21 -5.78 1.02
C SER A 33 -1.70 -6.38 -0.31
N ALA A 34 -2.17 -7.61 -0.28
CA ALA A 34 -2.80 -8.24 -1.45
C ALA A 34 -3.96 -7.41 -2.01
N ILE A 35 -4.62 -6.60 -1.17
CA ILE A 35 -5.73 -5.74 -1.63
C ILE A 35 -5.27 -4.68 -2.64
N VAL A 36 -3.99 -4.32 -2.63
CA VAL A 36 -3.42 -3.38 -3.60
C VAL A 36 -3.59 -3.92 -5.03
N LEU A 37 -3.43 -5.22 -5.22
CA LEU A 37 -3.61 -5.85 -6.54
C LEU A 37 -5.06 -5.74 -7.01
N TRP A 38 -6.01 -5.95 -6.10
CA TRP A 38 -7.43 -5.78 -6.40
C TRP A 38 -7.73 -4.31 -6.76
N GLU A 39 -7.18 -3.38 -6.00
CA GLU A 39 -7.41 -1.96 -6.23
C GLU A 39 -6.85 -1.50 -7.59
N ILE A 40 -5.66 -1.97 -7.96
CA ILE A 40 -5.08 -1.69 -9.29
C ILE A 40 -6.00 -2.24 -10.38
N ALA A 41 -6.48 -3.47 -10.24
CA ALA A 41 -7.41 -4.07 -11.21
C ALA A 41 -8.68 -3.22 -11.37
N LYS A 42 -9.26 -2.76 -10.27
CA LYS A 42 -10.47 -1.93 -10.30
C LYS A 42 -10.22 -0.56 -10.91
N LEU A 43 -9.13 0.10 -10.53
CA LEU A 43 -8.79 1.42 -11.06
C LEU A 43 -8.53 1.34 -12.57
N HIS A 44 -7.84 0.30 -13.03
CA HIS A 44 -7.61 0.09 -14.47
C HIS A 44 -8.93 -0.19 -15.20
N GLN A 45 -9.78 -1.06 -14.64
CA GLN A 45 -11.09 -1.38 -15.21
C GLN A 45 -11.96 -0.13 -15.38
N LEU A 46 -11.88 0.81 -14.42
CA LEU A 46 -12.63 2.06 -14.45
C LEU A 46 -11.97 3.15 -15.31
N GLY A 47 -10.85 2.84 -15.94
CA GLY A 47 -10.12 3.80 -16.78
C GLY A 47 -9.42 4.91 -16.02
N ARG A 48 -9.18 4.73 -14.72
CA ARG A 48 -8.57 5.76 -13.86
C ARG A 48 -7.05 5.71 -13.82
N ILE A 49 -6.45 4.59 -14.22
CA ILE A 49 -5.00 4.42 -14.33
C ILE A 49 -4.68 3.63 -15.60
N GLU A 50 -3.49 3.81 -16.14
CA GLU A 50 -3.02 3.05 -17.30
C GLU A 50 -2.38 1.73 -16.91
N THR A 51 -1.77 1.65 -15.74
CA THR A 51 -1.14 0.43 -15.22
C THR A 51 -2.16 -0.68 -15.06
N ASP A 52 -1.86 -1.86 -15.60
CA ASP A 52 -2.68 -3.06 -15.40
C ASP A 52 -1.84 -4.20 -14.84
N LEU A 53 -2.51 -5.28 -14.42
CA LEU A 53 -1.82 -6.41 -13.80
C LEU A 53 -0.99 -7.23 -14.80
N GLU A 54 -1.19 -7.01 -16.10
CA GLU A 54 -0.40 -7.65 -17.17
C GLU A 54 0.90 -6.89 -17.47
N SER A 55 1.10 -5.72 -16.86
CA SER A 55 2.29 -4.88 -17.10
C SER A 55 3.56 -5.61 -16.72
N PRO A 56 4.55 -5.73 -17.62
CA PRO A 56 5.84 -6.36 -17.30
C PRO A 56 6.59 -5.64 -16.16
N GLU A 57 6.52 -4.31 -16.09
CA GLU A 57 7.16 -3.54 -15.01
C GLU A 57 6.56 -3.89 -13.67
N LEU A 58 5.24 -3.99 -13.58
CA LEU A 58 4.57 -4.38 -12.35
C LEU A 58 4.95 -5.81 -11.95
N GLY A 59 4.95 -6.73 -12.92
CA GLY A 59 5.34 -8.12 -12.66
C GLY A 59 6.75 -8.24 -12.10
N ARG A 60 7.70 -7.49 -12.67
CA ARG A 60 9.08 -7.48 -12.17
C ARG A 60 9.17 -6.92 -10.75
N LEU A 61 8.44 -5.85 -10.47
CA LEU A 61 8.41 -5.26 -9.13
C LEU A 61 7.82 -6.25 -8.11
N LEU A 62 6.68 -6.85 -8.44
CA LEU A 62 6.00 -7.81 -7.55
C LEU A 62 6.87 -9.02 -7.20
N SER A 63 7.75 -9.43 -8.11
CA SER A 63 8.67 -10.55 -7.86
C SER A 63 9.75 -10.22 -6.82
N ARG A 64 9.94 -8.94 -6.49
CA ARG A 64 10.99 -8.46 -5.58
C ARG A 64 10.48 -7.99 -4.23
N ILE A 65 9.17 -7.90 -4.05
CA ILE A 65 8.57 -7.37 -2.84
C ILE A 65 7.70 -8.42 -2.16
N GLU A 66 7.44 -8.20 -0.87
CA GLU A 66 6.53 -9.05 -0.10
C GLU A 66 5.09 -8.64 -0.37
N THR A 67 4.20 -9.62 -0.55
CA THR A 67 2.76 -9.38 -0.63
C THR A 67 2.07 -10.03 0.56
N TRP A 68 1.49 -9.22 1.43
CA TRP A 68 0.80 -9.69 2.63
C TRP A 68 -0.60 -10.19 2.29
N PRO A 69 -0.97 -11.39 2.74
CA PRO A 69 -2.32 -11.89 2.48
C PRO A 69 -3.38 -11.13 3.28
N LEU A 70 -4.61 -11.19 2.80
CA LEU A 70 -5.77 -10.76 3.56
C LEU A 70 -6.09 -11.84 4.60
N SER A 71 -5.41 -11.77 5.74
CA SER A 71 -5.50 -12.78 6.79
C SER A 71 -6.65 -12.49 7.76
N LEU A 72 -6.95 -13.47 8.60
CA LEU A 72 -7.92 -13.30 9.68
C LEU A 72 -7.46 -12.18 10.65
N GLU A 73 -6.18 -12.14 10.97
CA GLU A 73 -5.61 -11.12 11.86
C GLU A 73 -5.78 -9.72 11.29
N VAL A 74 -5.54 -9.54 10.00
CA VAL A 74 -5.76 -8.25 9.33
C VAL A 74 -7.23 -7.86 9.41
N CYS A 75 -8.13 -8.78 9.12
CA CYS A 75 -9.57 -8.51 9.19
C CYS A 75 -10.03 -8.16 10.60
N ARG A 76 -9.48 -8.83 11.62
CA ARG A 76 -9.78 -8.53 13.02
C ARG A 76 -9.28 -7.16 13.45
N GLU A 77 -8.23 -6.65 12.81
CA GLU A 77 -7.67 -5.34 13.12
C GLU A 77 -8.54 -4.18 12.60
N ILE A 78 -9.30 -4.40 11.52
CA ILE A 78 -10.07 -3.34 10.86
C ILE A 78 -10.98 -2.58 11.84
N PRO A 79 -11.83 -3.24 12.66
CA PRO A 79 -12.68 -2.51 13.59
C PRO A 79 -11.92 -1.84 14.75
N ARG A 80 -10.63 -2.14 14.92
CA ARG A 80 -9.79 -1.55 15.95
C ARG A 80 -9.04 -0.30 15.49
N LEU A 81 -9.09 0.01 14.18
CA LEU A 81 -8.47 1.23 13.65
C LEU A 81 -9.13 2.46 14.24
N ASP A 82 -8.34 3.52 14.38
CA ASP A 82 -8.78 4.81 14.95
C ASP A 82 -9.27 5.78 13.88
N PHE A 83 -9.60 5.29 12.69
CA PHE A 83 -10.21 6.06 11.61
C PHE A 83 -11.08 5.14 10.77
N ARG A 84 -11.90 5.76 9.91
CA ARG A 84 -12.70 5.06 8.91
C ARG A 84 -12.38 5.62 7.54
N SER A 85 -12.32 4.74 6.55
CA SER A 85 -12.01 5.11 5.16
C SER A 85 -12.62 4.07 4.22
N ASP A 86 -12.27 4.14 2.93
CA ASP A 86 -12.66 3.12 1.97
C ASP A 86 -12.09 1.76 2.39
N PRO A 87 -12.79 0.66 2.10
CA PRO A 87 -12.36 -0.67 2.57
C PRO A 87 -10.91 -1.01 2.25
N ALA A 88 -10.44 -0.70 1.03
CA ALA A 88 -9.04 -0.98 0.65
C ALA A 88 -8.05 -0.23 1.55
N ASP A 89 -8.32 1.05 1.86
CA ASP A 89 -7.47 1.86 2.73
C ASP A 89 -7.36 1.25 4.12
N GLU A 90 -8.49 0.80 4.67
CA GLU A 90 -8.52 0.18 5.99
C GLU A 90 -7.74 -1.13 6.01
N ILE A 91 -7.86 -1.94 4.97
CA ILE A 91 -7.12 -3.20 4.86
C ILE A 91 -5.61 -2.94 4.78
N ILE A 92 -5.19 -1.96 4.00
CA ILE A 92 -3.78 -1.58 3.89
C ILE A 92 -3.23 -1.12 5.24
N ALA A 93 -3.98 -0.26 5.92
CA ALA A 93 -3.58 0.24 7.24
C ALA A 93 -3.53 -0.88 8.28
N ALA A 94 -4.54 -1.75 8.30
CA ALA A 94 -4.60 -2.89 9.21
C ALA A 94 -3.42 -3.85 8.98
N THR A 95 -3.01 -4.04 7.73
CA THR A 95 -1.84 -4.85 7.38
C THR A 95 -0.57 -4.30 8.04
N SER A 96 -0.38 -2.98 7.99
CA SER A 96 0.76 -2.32 8.64
C SER A 96 0.73 -2.51 10.16
N VAL A 97 -0.43 -2.41 10.78
CA VAL A 97 -0.57 -2.61 12.23
C VAL A 97 -0.22 -4.05 12.62
N VAL A 98 -0.81 -5.02 11.94
CA VAL A 98 -0.65 -6.45 12.27
C VAL A 98 0.80 -6.89 12.10
N HIS A 99 1.43 -6.51 11.00
CA HIS A 99 2.80 -6.94 10.68
C HIS A 99 3.87 -5.99 11.22
N ARG A 100 3.47 -4.87 11.84
CA ARG A 100 4.37 -3.87 12.41
C ARG A 100 5.34 -3.32 11.36
N VAL A 101 4.82 -3.07 10.17
CA VAL A 101 5.58 -2.54 9.04
C VAL A 101 5.11 -1.11 8.78
N PRO A 102 6.00 -0.11 8.81
CA PRO A 102 5.59 1.30 8.60
C PRO A 102 4.90 1.50 7.25
N LEU A 103 3.81 2.26 7.27
CA LEU A 103 3.02 2.56 6.07
C LEU A 103 3.50 3.84 5.42
N VAL A 104 3.75 3.77 4.12
CA VAL A 104 4.02 4.94 3.29
C VAL A 104 2.75 5.28 2.53
N THR A 105 2.16 6.42 2.85
CA THR A 105 0.91 6.89 2.24
C THR A 105 0.92 8.41 2.16
N ARG A 106 0.18 8.93 1.19
CA ARG A 106 -0.07 10.38 1.06
C ARG A 106 -1.42 10.79 1.65
N ASP A 107 -2.25 9.82 2.04
CA ASP A 107 -3.60 10.09 2.55
C ASP A 107 -3.53 10.75 3.92
N ALA A 108 -4.03 11.99 4.00
CA ALA A 108 -3.97 12.79 5.21
C ALA A 108 -4.80 12.19 6.36
N ARG A 109 -5.92 11.52 6.05
CA ARG A 109 -6.77 10.89 7.06
C ARG A 109 -6.04 9.72 7.72
N ILE A 110 -5.40 8.87 6.91
CA ILE A 110 -4.62 7.74 7.42
C ILE A 110 -3.43 8.24 8.24
N ARG A 111 -2.74 9.28 7.75
CA ARG A 111 -1.54 9.82 8.41
C ARG A 111 -1.80 10.43 9.78
N ARG A 112 -3.06 10.74 10.09
CA ARG A 112 -3.46 11.21 11.44
C ARG A 112 -3.65 10.07 12.43
N SER A 113 -3.61 8.83 11.99
CA SER A 113 -3.76 7.66 12.86
C SER A 113 -2.63 7.62 13.90
N LYS A 114 -2.99 7.28 15.13
CA LYS A 114 -2.03 7.02 16.21
C LYS A 114 -1.76 5.53 16.40
N ARG A 115 -2.48 4.70 15.66
CA ARG A 115 -2.36 3.24 15.73
C ARG A 115 -1.51 2.68 14.61
N VAL A 116 -1.56 3.27 13.42
CA VAL A 116 -0.78 2.83 12.26
C VAL A 116 0.68 3.30 12.42
N PRO A 117 1.67 2.41 12.23
CA PRO A 117 3.07 2.84 12.25
C PRO A 117 3.43 3.58 10.96
N PHE A 118 4.22 4.64 11.07
CA PHE A 118 4.74 5.41 9.92
C PHE A 118 6.27 5.51 10.02
N PRO A 119 6.96 5.62 8.85
CA PRO A 119 8.41 5.80 8.85
C PRO A 119 8.85 7.16 9.35
#